data_53fb4941a5bc93ab718f3399b3c92694
#
_entry.id   53fb4941a5bc93ab718f3399b3c92694
#
_cell.length_a   1.000
_cell.length_b   1.000
_cell.length_c   1.000
_cell.angle_alpha   90.00
_cell.angle_beta   90.00
_cell.angle_gamma   90.00
#
_symmetry.space_group_name_H-M   'P 1'
#
loop_
_entity.id
_entity.type
_entity.pdbx_description
1 polymer ?
#
loop_
_entity_poly.entity_id
_entity_poly.type
_entity_poly.pdbx_seq_one_letter_code
_entity_poly.pdbx_strand_id
1 'polypeptide(L)'
;ANARATAKQESRMMNVPTPRKNPLRPRGREEDKPVYSPEHFPLLTGTMEVSESKAKGRKPKHSFQGSVKVIPLGGLDQIGMNITAIETEDTMIIVDCGLAFPTDDMLGIDLVIPDISYIKSKIHKMKGFVITHGHEDHIGALPYVLQQINVPIYATKLTLALIQRKLVENGLDKLVKMKTMKFGQTVNFGDLKAEFVKTNHSIQDAAALAITTPAGVIIHTGDFKVDYTPVFGDQIDLQRFAELGKNGVLAMLSDSTNAQKPGFTMSEKTVGR
;
A
#
# COMPACT_ATOMS: atom_id res chain seq x y z
N ALA A 1 1.88 0.23 72.94
CA ALA A 1 2.91 1.27 73.16
C ALA A 1 3.62 1.49 71.80
N ASN A 2 3.54 2.75 71.37
CA ASN A 2 4.06 3.29 70.07
C ASN A 2 5.56 3.23 69.96
N ALA A 3 6.08 2.99 68.76
CA ALA A 3 7.27 3.62 68.28
C ALA A 3 7.24 3.73 66.73
N ARG A 4 7.20 4.95 66.24
CA ARG A 4 7.41 5.38 64.86
C ARG A 4 8.90 5.20 64.51
N ALA A 5 9.22 4.58 63.36
CA ALA A 5 10.50 4.69 62.75
C ALA A 5 10.33 5.34 61.36
N THR A 6 10.82 6.56 61.24
CA THR A 6 10.96 7.32 59.98
C THR A 6 12.24 6.88 59.26
N ALA A 7 12.10 6.26 58.10
CA ALA A 7 13.21 6.02 57.20
C ALA A 7 13.31 7.15 56.18
N LYS A 8 14.40 7.92 56.24
CA LYS A 8 14.86 8.87 55.23
C LYS A 8 15.37 8.11 54.01
N GLN A 9 14.73 8.27 52.86
CA GLN A 9 15.21 7.77 51.60
C GLN A 9 15.91 8.90 50.84
N GLU A 10 17.24 8.84 50.79
CA GLU A 10 18.08 9.75 50.00
C GLU A 10 17.92 9.41 48.53
N SER A 11 17.40 10.37 47.75
CA SER A 11 17.36 10.30 46.30
C SER A 11 18.74 10.64 45.72
N ARG A 12 19.43 9.64 45.16
CA ARG A 12 20.58 9.87 44.27
C ARG A 12 20.03 10.37 42.92
N MET A 13 20.21 11.66 42.65
CA MET A 13 20.05 12.24 41.32
C MET A 13 21.17 11.71 40.41
N MET A 14 20.83 10.92 39.42
CA MET A 14 21.74 10.65 38.32
C MET A 14 21.74 11.86 37.38
N ASN A 15 22.93 12.45 37.18
CA ASN A 15 23.19 13.47 36.20
C ASN A 15 22.99 12.88 34.77
N VAL A 16 21.91 13.28 34.11
CA VAL A 16 21.71 13.05 32.68
C VAL A 16 22.33 14.20 31.89
N PRO A 17 23.27 13.96 30.96
CA PRO A 17 23.86 15.04 30.18
C PRO A 17 22.79 15.66 29.26
N THR A 18 22.63 16.97 29.31
CA THR A 18 21.78 17.74 28.39
C THR A 18 22.32 17.63 26.96
N PRO A 19 21.46 17.38 25.95
CA PRO A 19 21.90 17.38 24.56
C PRO A 19 22.32 18.76 24.11
N ARG A 20 23.50 18.86 23.48
CA ARG A 20 24.03 20.10 22.89
C ARG A 20 23.08 20.57 21.79
N LYS A 21 22.57 21.79 21.89
CA LYS A 21 21.81 22.46 20.83
C LYS A 21 22.74 22.73 19.65
N ASN A 22 22.53 22.02 18.53
CA ASN A 22 23.09 22.44 17.24
C ASN A 22 22.35 23.68 16.75
N PRO A 23 23.04 24.72 16.28
CA PRO A 23 22.40 25.90 15.71
C PRO A 23 21.70 25.48 14.39
N LEU A 24 20.41 25.70 14.34
CA LEU A 24 19.58 25.53 13.15
C LEU A 24 20.11 26.42 12.02
N ARG A 25 20.54 25.83 10.91
CA ARG A 25 20.70 26.54 9.63
C ARG A 25 19.31 27.04 9.18
N PRO A 26 19.20 28.29 8.68
CA PRO A 26 17.94 28.76 8.13
C PRO A 26 17.61 27.91 6.91
N ARG A 27 16.43 27.23 6.93
CA ARG A 27 15.83 26.59 5.74
C ARG A 27 15.44 27.71 4.80
N GLY A 28 16.01 27.68 3.58
CA GLY A 28 15.51 28.46 2.46
C GLY A 28 14.04 28.10 2.21
N ARG A 29 13.24 29.08 1.84
CA ARG A 29 11.86 28.89 1.37
C ARG A 29 11.91 27.88 0.23
N GLU A 30 11.26 26.72 0.41
CA GLU A 30 10.93 25.82 -0.69
C GLU A 30 9.84 26.54 -1.50
N GLU A 31 10.20 26.91 -2.71
CA GLU A 31 9.25 27.37 -3.73
C GLU A 31 8.28 26.24 -4.06
N ASP A 32 7.03 26.62 -4.35
CA ASP A 32 5.87 25.78 -4.62
C ASP A 32 6.20 24.53 -5.44
N LYS A 33 6.07 23.35 -4.83
CA LYS A 33 6.12 22.10 -5.57
C LYS A 33 4.87 22.01 -6.45
N PRO A 34 5.01 21.60 -7.71
CA PRO A 34 3.86 21.50 -8.61
C PRO A 34 2.86 20.48 -8.07
N VAL A 35 1.60 20.89 -7.98
CA VAL A 35 0.48 19.99 -7.75
C VAL A 35 0.42 19.01 -8.93
N TYR A 36 0.57 17.71 -8.66
CA TYR A 36 0.50 16.68 -9.69
C TYR A 36 -0.86 16.73 -10.41
N SER A 37 -0.84 17.09 -11.69
CA SER A 37 -2.01 17.00 -12.55
C SER A 37 -2.11 15.59 -13.14
N PRO A 38 -3.30 14.94 -13.13
CA PRO A 38 -3.51 13.60 -13.70
C PRO A 38 -3.15 13.49 -15.19
N GLU A 39 -2.96 14.60 -15.87
CA GLU A 39 -2.67 14.66 -17.32
C GLU A 39 -1.24 14.23 -17.68
N HIS A 40 -0.34 14.09 -16.70
CA HIS A 40 1.08 13.83 -16.93
C HIS A 40 1.52 12.37 -16.68
N PHE A 41 0.62 11.43 -16.47
CA PHE A 41 1.00 10.04 -16.26
C PHE A 41 1.28 9.32 -17.57
N PRO A 42 2.44 8.62 -17.70
CA PRO A 42 2.77 7.91 -18.93
C PRO A 42 1.79 6.76 -19.17
N LEU A 43 1.29 6.69 -20.40
CA LEU A 43 0.55 5.53 -20.88
C LEU A 43 1.52 4.36 -21.02
N LEU A 44 1.34 3.31 -20.21
CA LEU A 44 2.08 2.07 -20.42
C LEU A 44 1.46 1.33 -21.60
N THR A 45 2.09 1.44 -22.76
CA THR A 45 1.72 0.67 -23.95
C THR A 45 2.53 -0.63 -23.98
N GLY A 46 1.91 -1.74 -24.38
CA GLY A 46 2.55 -3.07 -24.42
C GLY A 46 3.68 -3.25 -25.44
N THR A 47 4.14 -2.19 -26.05
CA THR A 47 5.34 -2.15 -26.90
C THR A 47 6.52 -1.61 -26.09
N MET A 48 7.06 -2.41 -25.17
CA MET A 48 8.42 -2.17 -24.70
C MET A 48 9.37 -2.68 -25.77
N GLU A 49 10.10 -1.77 -26.43
CA GLU A 49 11.37 -2.12 -27.06
C GLU A 49 12.33 -2.52 -25.93
N VAL A 50 12.40 -3.82 -25.68
CA VAL A 50 13.41 -4.37 -24.79
C VAL A 50 14.74 -4.19 -25.53
N SER A 51 15.59 -3.26 -25.06
CA SER A 51 16.97 -3.22 -25.48
C SER A 51 17.54 -4.63 -25.27
N GLU A 52 18.01 -5.27 -26.34
CA GLU A 52 18.56 -6.62 -26.31
C GLU A 52 19.81 -6.67 -25.41
N SER A 53 19.60 -6.85 -24.09
CA SER A 53 20.63 -7.47 -23.29
C SER A 53 20.70 -8.93 -23.74
N LYS A 54 21.88 -9.37 -24.18
CA LYS A 54 22.19 -10.73 -24.71
C LYS A 54 22.04 -11.83 -23.63
N ALA A 55 21.05 -11.79 -22.79
CA ALA A 55 20.62 -12.94 -22.02
C ALA A 55 19.74 -13.80 -22.94
N LYS A 56 20.18 -15.02 -23.25
CA LYS A 56 19.38 -16.02 -23.97
C LYS A 56 18.15 -16.40 -23.15
N GLY A 57 17.20 -15.47 -23.02
CA GLY A 57 15.93 -15.65 -22.34
C GLY A 57 14.91 -16.25 -23.31
N ARG A 58 14.19 -17.27 -22.86
CA ARG A 58 13.02 -17.81 -23.55
C ARG A 58 12.05 -16.68 -23.88
N LYS A 59 11.60 -16.59 -25.15
CA LYS A 59 10.51 -15.68 -25.54
C LYS A 59 9.30 -15.89 -24.61
N PRO A 60 8.65 -14.84 -24.15
CA PRO A 60 7.45 -14.97 -23.34
C PRO A 60 6.40 -15.79 -24.11
N LYS A 61 5.71 -16.71 -23.40
CA LYS A 61 4.74 -17.62 -24.01
C LYS A 61 3.41 -16.94 -24.43
N HIS A 62 3.23 -15.67 -24.11
CA HIS A 62 2.02 -14.92 -24.41
C HIS A 62 2.36 -13.62 -25.13
N SER A 63 1.71 -13.35 -26.25
CA SER A 63 1.69 -12.04 -26.88
C SER A 63 0.57 -11.23 -26.22
N PHE A 64 0.91 -10.27 -25.40
CA PHE A 64 -0.05 -9.29 -24.87
C PHE A 64 -0.25 -8.21 -25.94
N GLN A 65 -1.49 -7.82 -26.17
CA GLN A 65 -1.86 -6.73 -27.09
C GLN A 65 -2.85 -5.84 -26.35
N GLY A 66 -2.52 -4.59 -26.16
CA GLY A 66 -3.38 -3.64 -25.48
C GLY A 66 -2.59 -2.57 -24.72
N SER A 67 -3.32 -1.72 -24.03
CA SER A 67 -2.76 -0.68 -23.17
C SER A 67 -3.38 -0.74 -21.79
N VAL A 68 -2.61 -0.29 -20.79
CA VAL A 68 -3.07 -0.12 -19.42
C VAL A 68 -2.50 1.19 -18.87
N LYS A 69 -3.31 1.91 -18.10
CA LYS A 69 -2.88 3.08 -17.35
C LYS A 69 -2.72 2.70 -15.89
N VAL A 70 -1.58 3.08 -15.32
CA VAL A 70 -1.33 3.05 -13.88
C VAL A 70 -1.32 4.49 -13.41
N ILE A 71 -2.25 4.83 -12.55
CA ILE A 71 -2.52 6.22 -12.14
C ILE A 71 -2.48 6.29 -10.62
N PRO A 72 -1.33 6.63 -10.02
CA PRO A 72 -1.27 6.93 -8.60
C PRO A 72 -2.11 8.18 -8.30
N LEU A 73 -3.04 8.06 -7.36
CA LEU A 73 -3.87 9.16 -6.85
C LEU A 73 -3.40 9.61 -5.47
N GLY A 74 -2.40 8.94 -4.93
CA GLY A 74 -1.69 9.23 -3.70
C GLY A 74 -0.56 8.21 -3.49
N GLY A 75 0.23 8.37 -2.42
CA GLY A 75 1.29 7.44 -2.05
C GLY A 75 2.63 7.63 -2.77
N LEU A 76 2.80 8.63 -3.64
CA LEU A 76 4.08 8.95 -4.27
C LEU A 76 4.74 10.15 -3.58
N ASP A 77 6.04 10.06 -3.35
CA ASP A 77 6.86 11.08 -2.64
C ASP A 77 6.34 11.40 -1.22
N GLN A 78 5.54 10.53 -0.65
CA GLN A 78 4.97 10.65 0.69
C GLN A 78 4.78 9.27 1.32
N ILE A 79 4.62 9.25 2.64
CA ILE A 79 4.19 8.05 3.38
C ILE A 79 2.70 8.18 3.63
N GLY A 80 1.96 7.12 3.33
CA GLY A 80 0.51 7.08 3.49
C GLY A 80 -0.27 7.50 2.25
N MET A 81 -1.60 7.56 2.39
CA MET A 81 -2.57 7.88 1.34
C MET A 81 -2.39 7.00 0.08
N ASN A 82 -2.12 5.70 0.30
CA ASN A 82 -1.90 4.77 -0.80
C ASN A 82 -3.20 4.52 -1.57
N ILE A 83 -3.22 4.92 -2.82
CA ILE A 83 -4.35 4.71 -3.73
C ILE A 83 -3.86 4.76 -5.18
N THR A 84 -4.09 3.69 -5.93
CA THR A 84 -3.65 3.58 -7.32
C THR A 84 -4.77 3.04 -8.19
N ALA A 85 -5.10 3.74 -9.27
CA ALA A 85 -6.01 3.24 -10.28
C ALA A 85 -5.26 2.44 -11.34
N ILE A 86 -5.78 1.26 -11.68
CA ILE A 86 -5.36 0.45 -12.82
C ILE A 86 -6.52 0.47 -13.81
N GLU A 87 -6.30 1.10 -14.95
CA GLU A 87 -7.37 1.36 -15.93
C GLU A 87 -7.01 0.86 -17.33
N THR A 88 -7.96 0.17 -17.94
CA THR A 88 -7.98 -0.18 -19.36
C THR A 88 -9.04 0.67 -20.07
N GLU A 89 -9.37 0.33 -21.32
CA GLU A 89 -10.41 1.02 -22.05
C GLU A 89 -11.77 0.89 -21.37
N ASP A 90 -12.13 -0.31 -20.86
CA ASP A 90 -13.47 -0.62 -20.35
C ASP A 90 -13.52 -0.88 -18.84
N THR A 91 -12.39 -1.07 -18.20
CA THR A 91 -12.32 -1.52 -16.81
C THR A 91 -11.37 -0.68 -15.98
N MET A 92 -11.77 -0.38 -14.75
CA MET A 92 -10.91 0.24 -13.75
C MET A 92 -11.08 -0.48 -12.41
N ILE A 93 -9.97 -0.80 -11.78
CA ILE A 93 -9.91 -1.23 -10.37
C ILE A 93 -9.03 -0.24 -9.60
N ILE A 94 -9.30 -0.11 -8.31
CA ILE A 94 -8.48 0.71 -7.43
C ILE A 94 -7.76 -0.21 -6.45
N VAL A 95 -6.45 -0.07 -6.38
CA VAL A 95 -5.62 -0.75 -5.39
C VAL A 95 -5.45 0.18 -4.21
N ASP A 96 -5.88 -0.28 -3.05
CA ASP A 96 -5.92 0.43 -1.77
C ASP A 96 -6.78 1.72 -1.78
N CYS A 97 -7.00 2.30 -0.61
CA CYS A 97 -7.72 3.55 -0.41
C CYS A 97 -7.38 4.11 0.96
N GLY A 98 -6.13 4.55 1.09
CA GLY A 98 -5.54 5.00 2.32
C GLY A 98 -5.80 6.47 2.63
N LEU A 99 -5.62 6.83 3.89
CA LEU A 99 -5.53 8.21 4.34
C LEU A 99 -4.07 8.61 4.59
N ALA A 100 -3.82 9.91 4.68
CA ALA A 100 -2.61 10.47 5.29
C ALA A 100 -2.98 11.23 6.57
N PHE A 101 -2.01 11.34 7.46
CA PHE A 101 -2.14 12.18 8.64
C PHE A 101 -1.73 13.61 8.29
N PRO A 102 -2.41 14.62 8.84
CA PRO A 102 -2.05 16.01 8.60
C PRO A 102 -0.64 16.32 9.13
N THR A 103 0.00 17.28 8.49
CA THR A 103 1.26 17.86 8.97
C THR A 103 0.99 18.94 10.01
N ASP A 104 2.01 19.32 10.78
CA ASP A 104 1.89 20.28 11.90
C ASP A 104 1.36 21.67 11.49
N ASP A 105 1.46 22.03 10.23
CA ASP A 105 0.94 23.28 9.64
C ASP A 105 -0.55 23.20 9.24
N MET A 106 -1.16 22.01 9.22
CA MET A 106 -2.57 21.80 8.90
C MET A 106 -3.45 21.89 10.17
N LEU A 107 -3.52 23.09 10.76
CA LEU A 107 -4.26 23.30 12.01
C LEU A 107 -5.77 22.99 11.84
N GLY A 108 -6.31 22.17 12.76
CA GLY A 108 -7.74 21.81 12.77
C GLY A 108 -8.13 20.75 11.74
N ILE A 109 -7.17 20.11 11.07
CA ILE A 109 -7.40 18.97 10.19
C ILE A 109 -7.06 17.68 10.94
N ASP A 110 -8.01 16.74 11.01
CA ASP A 110 -7.81 15.46 11.70
C ASP A 110 -7.24 14.38 10.79
N LEU A 111 -7.56 14.43 9.48
CA LEU A 111 -7.08 13.46 8.51
C LEU A 111 -7.12 14.03 7.09
N VAL A 112 -6.31 13.48 6.20
CA VAL A 112 -6.26 13.83 4.77
C VAL A 112 -6.69 12.62 3.95
N ILE A 113 -7.66 12.83 3.05
CA ILE A 113 -8.15 11.80 2.14
C ILE A 113 -7.75 12.10 0.69
N PRO A 114 -7.61 11.09 -0.18
CA PRO A 114 -7.24 11.31 -1.57
C PRO A 114 -8.33 12.06 -2.35
N ASP A 115 -7.93 12.82 -3.36
CA ASP A 115 -8.86 13.34 -4.35
C ASP A 115 -9.32 12.22 -5.29
N ILE A 116 -10.62 11.96 -5.28
CA ILE A 116 -11.25 10.91 -6.09
C ILE A 116 -11.96 11.45 -7.34
N SER A 117 -11.73 12.69 -7.72
CA SER A 117 -12.36 13.32 -8.90
C SER A 117 -12.11 12.51 -10.18
N TYR A 118 -10.89 11.96 -10.32
CA TYR A 118 -10.56 11.08 -11.43
C TYR A 118 -11.45 9.83 -11.47
N ILE A 119 -11.61 9.15 -10.33
CA ILE A 119 -12.44 7.94 -10.21
C ILE A 119 -13.89 8.27 -10.53
N LYS A 120 -14.41 9.37 -9.99
CA LYS A 120 -15.79 9.82 -10.22
C LYS A 120 -16.07 10.11 -11.68
N SER A 121 -15.13 10.73 -12.40
CA SER A 121 -15.28 11.03 -13.83
C SER A 121 -15.39 9.76 -14.68
N LYS A 122 -14.92 8.62 -14.17
CA LYS A 122 -14.89 7.32 -14.86
C LYS A 122 -15.60 6.20 -14.10
N ILE A 123 -16.57 6.56 -13.28
CA ILE A 123 -17.29 5.62 -12.42
C ILE A 123 -17.92 4.45 -13.19
N HIS A 124 -18.30 4.65 -14.44
CA HIS A 124 -18.86 3.61 -15.32
C HIS A 124 -17.90 2.44 -15.57
N LYS A 125 -16.58 2.66 -15.50
CA LYS A 125 -15.54 1.62 -15.62
C LYS A 125 -15.21 0.94 -14.29
N MET A 126 -15.56 1.56 -13.16
CA MET A 126 -15.14 1.13 -11.83
C MET A 126 -15.74 -0.23 -11.45
N LYS A 127 -14.91 -1.22 -11.13
CA LYS A 127 -15.33 -2.58 -10.76
C LYS A 127 -15.18 -2.88 -9.27
N GLY A 128 -14.30 -2.21 -8.56
CA GLY A 128 -14.11 -2.40 -7.13
C GLY A 128 -12.77 -1.92 -6.60
N PHE A 129 -12.66 -1.95 -5.28
CA PHE A 129 -11.42 -1.79 -4.56
C PHE A 129 -10.77 -3.15 -4.32
N VAL A 130 -9.47 -3.27 -4.55
CA VAL A 130 -8.66 -4.46 -4.26
C VAL A 130 -7.62 -4.05 -3.22
N ILE A 131 -7.78 -4.52 -1.99
CA ILE A 131 -7.03 -4.04 -0.84
C ILE A 131 -5.91 -5.01 -0.49
N THR A 132 -4.70 -4.49 -0.36
CA THR A 132 -3.51 -5.27 -0.06
C THR A 132 -3.45 -5.72 1.40
N HIS A 133 -3.69 -4.81 2.34
CA HIS A 133 -3.67 -5.10 3.78
C HIS A 133 -4.43 -4.03 4.59
N GLY A 134 -4.48 -4.20 5.91
CA GLY A 134 -5.39 -3.46 6.79
C GLY A 134 -4.82 -2.25 7.54
N HIS A 135 -3.68 -1.67 7.14
CA HIS A 135 -3.18 -0.44 7.74
C HIS A 135 -3.98 0.78 7.29
N GLU A 136 -3.98 1.84 8.11
CA GLU A 136 -4.78 3.05 7.89
C GLU A 136 -4.44 3.76 6.58
N ASP A 137 -3.19 3.79 6.23
CA ASP A 137 -2.69 4.38 4.99
C ASP A 137 -3.02 3.56 3.72
N HIS A 138 -3.72 2.41 3.90
CA HIS A 138 -4.26 1.56 2.82
C HIS A 138 -5.79 1.40 2.86
N ILE A 139 -6.44 1.58 4.03
CA ILE A 139 -7.89 1.41 4.16
C ILE A 139 -8.61 2.61 4.78
N GLY A 140 -7.87 3.56 5.34
CA GLY A 140 -8.44 4.59 6.20
C GLY A 140 -9.38 5.55 5.50
N ALA A 141 -9.21 5.80 4.20
CA ALA A 141 -10.09 6.68 3.43
C ALA A 141 -11.37 5.98 2.91
N LEU A 142 -11.45 4.64 2.99
CA LEU A 142 -12.61 3.88 2.49
C LEU A 142 -13.96 4.40 2.99
N PRO A 143 -14.18 4.70 4.29
CA PRO A 143 -15.47 5.18 4.75
C PRO A 143 -15.92 6.49 4.08
N TYR A 144 -14.98 7.38 3.80
CA TYR A 144 -15.25 8.68 3.19
C TYR A 144 -15.49 8.58 1.68
N VAL A 145 -14.73 7.71 1.03
CA VAL A 145 -14.84 7.48 -0.41
C VAL A 145 -16.10 6.70 -0.75
N LEU A 146 -16.45 5.68 0.06
CA LEU A 146 -17.62 4.83 -0.18
C LEU A 146 -18.97 5.52 0.05
N GLN A 147 -19.00 6.66 0.74
CA GLN A 147 -20.17 7.54 0.79
C GLN A 147 -20.47 8.17 -0.58
N GLN A 148 -19.47 8.25 -1.45
CA GLN A 148 -19.57 8.89 -2.76
C GLN A 148 -19.54 7.88 -3.93
N ILE A 149 -18.96 6.69 -3.69
CA ILE A 149 -18.77 5.64 -4.71
C ILE A 149 -19.08 4.28 -4.08
N ASN A 150 -20.19 3.67 -4.47
CA ASN A 150 -20.57 2.35 -3.94
C ASN A 150 -20.18 1.24 -4.91
N VAL A 151 -19.05 0.58 -4.63
CA VAL A 151 -18.52 -0.55 -5.39
C VAL A 151 -18.01 -1.64 -4.44
N PRO A 152 -17.89 -2.91 -4.89
CA PRO A 152 -17.41 -3.99 -4.04
C PRO A 152 -15.96 -3.79 -3.59
N ILE A 153 -15.65 -4.34 -2.39
CA ILE A 153 -14.29 -4.43 -1.85
C ILE A 153 -13.85 -5.89 -1.87
N TYR A 154 -12.63 -6.14 -2.32
CA TYR A 154 -11.97 -7.44 -2.36
C TYR A 154 -10.73 -7.39 -1.50
N ALA A 155 -10.63 -8.22 -0.48
CA ALA A 155 -9.48 -8.28 0.42
C ALA A 155 -9.41 -9.62 1.15
N THR A 156 -8.30 -9.87 1.85
CA THR A 156 -8.13 -11.01 2.74
C THR A 156 -9.02 -10.89 3.98
N LYS A 157 -9.17 -11.99 4.71
CA LYS A 157 -10.15 -12.11 5.81
C LYS A 157 -9.92 -11.07 6.92
N LEU A 158 -8.68 -10.93 7.40
CA LEU A 158 -8.37 -9.98 8.47
C LEU A 158 -8.55 -8.55 8.00
N THR A 159 -8.08 -8.23 6.80
CA THR A 159 -8.25 -6.90 6.18
C THR A 159 -9.73 -6.52 6.09
N LEU A 160 -10.60 -7.45 5.64
CA LEU A 160 -12.04 -7.19 5.61
C LEU A 160 -12.65 -7.02 7.00
N ALA A 161 -12.17 -7.73 8.01
CA ALA A 161 -12.67 -7.55 9.37
C ALA A 161 -12.36 -6.14 9.92
N LEU A 162 -11.17 -5.59 9.61
CA LEU A 162 -10.80 -4.23 9.96
C LEU A 162 -11.65 -3.20 9.19
N ILE A 163 -11.83 -3.41 7.88
CA ILE A 163 -12.69 -2.56 7.05
C ILE A 163 -14.15 -2.60 7.56
N GLN A 164 -14.68 -3.79 7.88
CA GLN A 164 -16.04 -3.95 8.40
C GLN A 164 -16.27 -3.09 9.65
N ARG A 165 -15.32 -3.09 10.58
CA ARG A 165 -15.40 -2.26 11.77
C ARG A 165 -15.55 -0.78 11.42
N LYS A 166 -14.70 -0.28 10.52
CA LYS A 166 -14.77 1.12 10.02
C LYS A 166 -16.09 1.44 9.34
N LEU A 167 -16.61 0.51 8.54
CA LEU A 167 -17.89 0.69 7.86
C LEU A 167 -19.05 0.74 8.86
N VAL A 168 -19.02 -0.10 9.91
CA VAL A 168 -20.03 -0.07 11.01
C VAL A 168 -20.00 1.28 11.74
N GLU A 169 -18.81 1.77 12.10
CA GLU A 169 -18.64 3.06 12.78
C GLU A 169 -19.16 4.24 11.93
N ASN A 170 -19.20 4.10 10.61
CA ASN A 170 -19.68 5.10 9.67
C ASN A 170 -21.08 4.80 9.08
N GLY A 171 -21.78 3.76 9.55
CA GLY A 171 -23.12 3.39 9.09
C GLY A 171 -23.20 2.87 7.65
N LEU A 172 -22.10 2.35 7.10
CA LEU A 172 -21.97 1.89 5.71
C LEU A 172 -21.97 0.38 5.55
N ASP A 173 -22.00 -0.37 6.64
CA ASP A 173 -21.83 -1.83 6.68
C ASP A 173 -22.86 -2.60 5.86
N LYS A 174 -24.07 -2.06 5.72
CA LYS A 174 -25.18 -2.67 4.94
C LYS A 174 -25.18 -2.26 3.47
N LEU A 175 -24.43 -1.24 3.11
CA LEU A 175 -24.42 -0.67 1.76
C LEU A 175 -23.32 -1.26 0.89
N VAL A 176 -22.19 -1.64 1.48
CA VAL A 176 -20.98 -2.04 0.76
C VAL A 176 -20.86 -3.55 0.71
N LYS A 177 -20.68 -4.09 -0.50
CA LYS A 177 -20.41 -5.52 -0.71
C LYS A 177 -18.93 -5.80 -0.49
N MET A 178 -18.63 -6.72 0.43
CA MET A 178 -17.28 -7.19 0.69
C MET A 178 -17.12 -8.64 0.24
N LYS A 179 -15.99 -8.96 -0.40
CA LYS A 179 -15.66 -10.30 -0.91
C LYS A 179 -14.32 -10.75 -0.36
N THR A 180 -14.36 -11.80 0.45
CA THR A 180 -13.15 -12.40 1.03
C THR A 180 -12.35 -13.13 -0.03
N MET A 181 -11.07 -12.78 -0.14
CA MET A 181 -10.11 -13.41 -1.02
C MET A 181 -9.13 -14.28 -0.23
N LYS A 182 -8.68 -15.36 -0.84
CA LYS A 182 -7.62 -16.23 -0.33
C LYS A 182 -6.35 -16.03 -1.15
N PHE A 183 -5.21 -16.31 -0.56
CA PHE A 183 -3.95 -16.34 -1.32
C PHE A 183 -4.02 -17.36 -2.45
N GLY A 184 -3.46 -17.01 -3.61
CA GLY A 184 -3.56 -17.78 -4.86
C GLY A 184 -4.90 -17.63 -5.59
N GLN A 185 -5.89 -16.99 -4.98
CA GLN A 185 -7.18 -16.77 -5.63
C GLN A 185 -7.12 -15.55 -6.55
N THR A 186 -7.70 -15.70 -7.73
CA THR A 186 -7.84 -14.64 -8.74
C THR A 186 -9.28 -14.16 -8.82
N VAL A 187 -9.48 -12.86 -8.85
CA VAL A 187 -10.76 -12.23 -9.17
C VAL A 187 -10.73 -11.65 -10.58
N ASN A 188 -11.84 -11.86 -11.31
CA ASN A 188 -11.99 -11.39 -12.68
C ASN A 188 -12.89 -10.15 -12.72
N PHE A 189 -12.40 -9.08 -13.35
CA PHE A 189 -13.09 -7.80 -13.53
C PHE A 189 -13.42 -7.50 -15.00
N GLY A 190 -13.29 -8.48 -15.88
CA GLY A 190 -13.39 -8.33 -17.32
C GLY A 190 -12.02 -8.51 -17.95
N ASP A 191 -11.46 -7.47 -18.51
CA ASP A 191 -10.12 -7.47 -19.10
C ASP A 191 -8.99 -7.32 -18.05
N LEU A 192 -9.32 -7.01 -16.80
CA LEU A 192 -8.41 -7.05 -15.67
C LEU A 192 -8.68 -8.27 -14.79
N LYS A 193 -7.61 -8.89 -14.28
CA LYS A 193 -7.67 -9.95 -13.27
C LYS A 193 -6.67 -9.67 -12.18
N ALA A 194 -7.05 -9.79 -10.91
CA ALA A 194 -6.17 -9.61 -9.78
C ALA A 194 -6.05 -10.90 -8.97
N GLU A 195 -4.83 -11.42 -8.85
CA GLU A 195 -4.47 -12.54 -7.99
C GLU A 195 -3.85 -12.02 -6.70
N PHE A 196 -4.27 -12.58 -5.56
CA PHE A 196 -3.75 -12.27 -4.25
C PHE A 196 -2.55 -13.17 -3.95
N VAL A 197 -1.35 -12.61 -3.95
CA VAL A 197 -0.10 -13.32 -3.65
C VAL A 197 0.31 -13.04 -2.22
N LYS A 198 0.66 -14.09 -1.46
CA LYS A 198 1.03 -13.93 -0.06
C LYS A 198 2.33 -13.15 0.10
N THR A 199 2.31 -12.16 0.98
CA THR A 199 3.51 -11.43 1.40
C THR A 199 3.62 -11.37 2.93
N ASN A 200 4.74 -10.89 3.46
CA ASN A 200 4.93 -10.59 4.88
C ASN A 200 4.98 -9.08 5.08
N HIS A 201 4.34 -8.63 6.15
CA HIS A 201 4.39 -7.25 6.60
C HIS A 201 4.21 -7.21 8.13
N SER A 202 4.16 -6.05 8.75
CA SER A 202 3.91 -5.88 10.18
C SER A 202 2.46 -6.19 10.61
N ILE A 203 1.59 -6.48 9.67
CA ILE A 203 0.21 -6.94 9.88
C ILE A 203 0.00 -8.28 9.16
N GLN A 204 -0.82 -9.16 9.74
CA GLN A 204 -1.18 -10.44 9.13
C GLN A 204 -2.11 -10.26 7.91
N ASP A 205 -2.16 -11.32 7.10
CA ASP A 205 -3.01 -11.38 5.90
C ASP A 205 -2.65 -10.32 4.83
N ALA A 206 -1.45 -9.74 4.87
CA ALA A 206 -0.98 -8.85 3.82
C ALA A 206 -0.80 -9.61 2.51
N ALA A 207 -1.21 -8.99 1.41
CA ALA A 207 -1.15 -9.53 0.07
C ALA A 207 -0.47 -8.56 -0.90
N ALA A 208 0.39 -9.10 -1.74
CA ALA A 208 0.73 -8.46 -3.01
C ALA A 208 -0.32 -8.85 -4.07
N LEU A 209 -0.40 -8.08 -5.13
CA LEU A 209 -1.33 -8.31 -6.22
C LEU A 209 -0.57 -8.57 -7.53
N ALA A 210 -0.90 -9.67 -8.20
CA ALA A 210 -0.50 -9.89 -9.57
C ALA A 210 -1.69 -9.55 -10.49
N ILE A 211 -1.61 -8.41 -11.16
CA ILE A 211 -2.71 -7.86 -11.97
C ILE A 211 -2.43 -8.17 -13.43
N THR A 212 -3.19 -9.13 -13.98
CA THR A 212 -3.15 -9.44 -15.41
C THR A 212 -3.98 -8.42 -16.17
N THR A 213 -3.37 -7.81 -17.18
CA THR A 213 -3.97 -6.80 -18.04
C THR A 213 -3.80 -7.21 -19.52
N PRO A 214 -4.50 -6.58 -20.46
CA PRO A 214 -4.26 -6.79 -21.89
C PRO A 214 -2.83 -6.46 -22.35
N ALA A 215 -2.12 -5.58 -21.63
CA ALA A 215 -0.75 -5.18 -21.94
C ALA A 215 0.33 -6.06 -21.28
N GLY A 216 -0.03 -6.86 -20.28
CA GLY A 216 0.89 -7.71 -19.53
C GLY A 216 0.55 -7.79 -18.06
N VAL A 217 1.43 -8.39 -17.26
CA VAL A 217 1.24 -8.55 -15.82
C VAL A 217 1.90 -7.38 -15.08
N ILE A 218 1.15 -6.74 -14.20
CA ILE A 218 1.64 -5.74 -13.24
C ILE A 218 1.69 -6.40 -11.87
N ILE A 219 2.80 -6.26 -11.15
CA ILE A 219 2.91 -6.64 -9.75
C ILE A 219 2.81 -5.38 -8.90
N HIS A 220 1.86 -5.35 -7.97
CA HIS A 220 1.78 -4.37 -6.90
C HIS A 220 2.11 -5.07 -5.60
N THR A 221 3.23 -4.74 -4.98
CA THR A 221 3.73 -5.48 -3.80
C THR A 221 2.87 -5.29 -2.56
N GLY A 222 2.10 -4.20 -2.49
CA GLY A 222 1.67 -3.66 -1.22
C GLY A 222 2.91 -3.34 -0.37
N ASP A 223 2.71 -3.16 0.92
CA ASP A 223 3.83 -3.08 1.86
C ASP A 223 4.34 -4.48 2.15
N PHE A 224 5.66 -4.66 2.14
CA PHE A 224 6.24 -5.97 2.32
C PHE A 224 7.63 -5.94 2.97
N LYS A 225 7.99 -7.09 3.48
CA LYS A 225 9.38 -7.44 3.82
C LYS A 225 9.62 -8.91 3.47
N VAL A 226 10.87 -9.26 3.24
CA VAL A 226 11.28 -10.65 3.07
C VAL A 226 11.73 -11.18 4.43
N ASP A 227 10.83 -11.89 5.11
CA ASP A 227 11.10 -12.52 6.41
C ASP A 227 10.92 -14.03 6.31
N TYR A 228 12.00 -14.78 6.51
CA TYR A 228 11.98 -16.24 6.49
C TYR A 228 11.56 -16.87 7.83
N THR A 229 11.45 -16.07 8.87
CA THR A 229 11.05 -16.51 10.21
C THR A 229 10.01 -15.55 10.81
N PRO A 230 8.85 -15.38 10.14
CA PRO A 230 7.78 -14.54 10.66
C PRO A 230 7.27 -15.09 12.00
N VAL A 231 6.78 -14.21 12.88
CA VAL A 231 6.21 -14.65 14.18
C VAL A 231 4.87 -15.36 13.95
N PHE A 232 4.10 -14.91 12.99
CA PHE A 232 2.81 -15.47 12.64
C PHE A 232 2.67 -15.70 11.14
N GLY A 233 1.93 -16.76 10.79
CA GLY A 233 1.65 -17.14 9.42
C GLY A 233 2.83 -17.79 8.71
N ASP A 234 2.71 -17.91 7.41
CA ASP A 234 3.75 -18.52 6.56
C ASP A 234 4.66 -17.43 5.98
N GLN A 235 5.74 -17.85 5.38
CA GLN A 235 6.67 -17.00 4.65
C GLN A 235 6.00 -16.35 3.42
N ILE A 236 6.62 -15.28 2.93
CA ILE A 236 6.28 -14.69 1.63
C ILE A 236 6.39 -15.75 0.52
N ASP A 237 5.45 -15.75 -0.41
CA ASP A 237 5.42 -16.70 -1.53
C ASP A 237 6.39 -16.30 -2.65
N LEU A 238 7.69 -16.40 -2.37
CA LEU A 238 8.74 -16.12 -3.34
C LEU A 238 8.68 -17.04 -4.57
N GLN A 239 8.16 -18.27 -4.40
CA GLN A 239 7.96 -19.17 -5.53
C GLN A 239 7.00 -18.57 -6.55
N ARG A 240 5.87 -18.02 -6.07
CA ARG A 240 4.89 -17.41 -6.96
C ARG A 240 5.45 -16.18 -7.67
N PHE A 241 6.19 -15.33 -6.96
CA PHE A 241 6.89 -14.19 -7.58
C PHE A 241 7.90 -14.64 -8.65
N ALA A 242 8.66 -15.70 -8.39
CA ALA A 242 9.59 -16.25 -9.38
C ALA A 242 8.88 -16.80 -10.62
N GLU A 243 7.72 -17.46 -10.46
CA GLU A 243 6.89 -17.94 -11.56
C GLU A 243 6.36 -16.79 -12.42
N LEU A 244 5.87 -15.72 -11.77
CA LEU A 244 5.42 -14.50 -12.46
C LEU A 244 6.56 -13.86 -13.24
N GLY A 245 7.73 -13.67 -12.60
CA GLY A 245 8.93 -13.12 -13.22
C GLY A 245 9.43 -13.95 -14.43
N LYS A 246 9.36 -15.29 -14.33
CA LYS A 246 9.74 -16.20 -15.42
C LYS A 246 8.86 -16.06 -16.66
N ASN A 247 7.60 -15.69 -16.49
CA ASN A 247 6.66 -15.48 -17.58
C ASN A 247 6.70 -14.05 -18.15
N GLY A 248 7.41 -13.14 -17.50
CA GLY A 248 7.53 -11.73 -17.84
C GLY A 248 6.54 -10.86 -17.07
N VAL A 249 7.03 -9.75 -16.56
CA VAL A 249 6.27 -8.73 -15.82
C VAL A 249 6.41 -7.40 -16.57
N LEU A 250 5.28 -6.75 -16.84
CA LEU A 250 5.25 -5.46 -17.53
C LEU A 250 5.78 -4.33 -16.63
N ALA A 251 5.33 -4.31 -15.39
CA ALA A 251 5.74 -3.32 -14.40
C ALA A 251 5.64 -3.89 -12.98
N MET A 252 6.45 -3.37 -12.07
CA MET A 252 6.36 -3.64 -10.64
C MET A 252 6.25 -2.32 -9.89
N LEU A 253 5.15 -2.15 -9.15
CA LEU A 253 4.96 -1.08 -8.19
C LEU A 253 5.35 -1.63 -6.84
N SER A 254 6.48 -1.15 -6.32
CA SER A 254 7.09 -1.71 -5.11
C SER A 254 7.11 -0.69 -3.99
N ASP A 255 6.76 -1.14 -2.78
CA ASP A 255 7.12 -0.43 -1.56
C ASP A 255 8.61 -0.11 -1.57
N SER A 256 8.93 1.14 -1.29
CA SER A 256 10.30 1.65 -1.24
C SER A 256 10.64 2.27 0.12
N THR A 257 9.85 2.00 1.13
CA THR A 257 10.08 2.44 2.52
C THR A 257 11.46 1.96 2.99
N ASN A 258 12.27 2.89 3.50
CA ASN A 258 13.65 2.64 3.90
C ASN A 258 14.62 2.21 2.77
N ALA A 259 14.28 2.31 1.50
CA ALA A 259 15.15 1.91 0.40
C ALA A 259 16.52 2.62 0.39
N GLN A 260 16.60 3.84 0.96
CA GLN A 260 17.84 4.60 1.09
C GLN A 260 18.66 4.25 2.35
N LYS A 261 18.13 3.46 3.28
CA LYS A 261 18.84 3.08 4.50
C LYS A 261 19.69 1.84 4.24
N PRO A 262 21.00 1.89 4.52
CA PRO A 262 21.85 0.71 4.38
C PRO A 262 21.50 -0.35 5.44
N GLY A 263 21.73 -1.62 5.11
CA GLY A 263 21.54 -2.75 6.02
C GLY A 263 20.32 -3.61 5.68
N PHE A 264 19.88 -4.39 6.66
CA PHE A 264 18.78 -5.34 6.53
C PHE A 264 17.74 -5.11 7.63
N THR A 265 16.47 -5.31 7.30
CA THR A 265 15.40 -5.36 8.30
C THR A 265 15.52 -6.65 9.11
N MET A 266 15.48 -6.54 10.43
CA MET A 266 15.47 -7.72 11.31
C MET A 266 14.18 -8.51 11.16
N SER A 267 14.27 -9.83 11.36
CA SER A 267 13.09 -10.68 11.44
C SER A 267 12.19 -10.28 12.62
N GLU A 268 10.88 -10.38 12.44
CA GLU A 268 9.87 -10.22 13.50
C GLU A 268 10.16 -11.06 14.73
N LYS A 269 10.65 -12.30 14.52
CA LYS A 269 11.03 -13.20 15.61
C LYS A 269 12.12 -12.62 16.52
N THR A 270 13.00 -11.80 15.97
CA THR A 270 14.06 -11.12 16.73
C THR A 270 13.51 -9.95 17.54
N VAL A 271 12.53 -9.23 16.99
CA VAL A 271 11.88 -8.09 17.65
C VAL A 271 11.00 -8.55 18.82
N GLY A 272 10.40 -9.74 18.71
CA GLY A 272 9.51 -10.32 19.72
C GLY A 272 10.20 -10.97 20.92
N ARG A 273 11.55 -10.92 21.04
CA ARG A 273 12.36 -11.40 22.16
C ARG A 273 12.79 -10.27 23.07
#